data_abde70fe6de7155c9fba47f3ca1e700f
#
_entry.id   abde70fe6de7155c9fba47f3ca1e700f
#
_cell.length_a   1.000
_cell.length_b   1.000
_cell.length_c   1.000
_cell.angle_alpha   90.00
_cell.angle_beta   90.00
_cell.angle_gamma   90.00
#
_symmetry.space_group_name_H-M   'P 1'
#
loop_
_entity.id
_entity.type
_entity.pdbx_description
1 polymer ?
#
loop_
_entity_poly.entity_id
_entity_poly.type
_entity_poly.pdbx_seq_one_letter_code
_entity_poly.pdbx_strand_id
1 'polypeptide(L)'
;TTVFGSGKNGYIFAEYLEKPETEELIDEDNSLGDWHLGQIFDSSAAKSLGKVKKESKDGSSQVYDFQQLQVKARRGNKKIVELMTASPVIYTMRGIGTGDDGARVIGQYGIPARVVYLKDDKDGAVIMYGYNFPKNSKIGKSLDFYISSDGDVCRIVLSGEE
;
A
#
# COMPACT_ATOMS: atom_id res chain seq x y z
N THR A 1 -2.23 -7.06 -26.01
CA THR A 1 -2.39 -7.34 -26.74
C THR A 1 -2.52 -7.54 -27.42
N THR A 2 -2.44 -7.89 -27.66
CA THR A 2 -2.59 -8.32 -28.36
C THR A 2 -2.64 -8.65 -29.05
N VAL A 3 -2.43 -8.93 -29.39
CA VAL A 3 -2.52 -9.34 -30.18
C VAL A 3 -2.80 -9.26 -30.98
N PHE A 4 -2.70 -9.15 -31.46
CA PHE A 4 -3.14 -9.20 -32.22
C PHE A 4 -3.03 -9.70 -33.03
N GLY A 5 -2.70 -10.11 -33.48
CA GLY A 5 -2.61 -10.62 -34.08
C GLY A 5 -2.95 -11.47 -34.88
N SER A 6 -2.67 -11.98 -35.36
CA SER A 6 -3.23 -12.63 -35.98
C SER A 6 -4.15 -12.82 -35.86
N GLY A 7 -4.14 -12.35 -36.10
CA GLY A 7 -5.25 -12.38 -36.02
C GLY A 7 -5.73 -13.26 -35.17
N LYS A 8 -5.38 -14.21 -34.99
CA LYS A 8 -5.95 -14.94 -34.17
C LYS A 8 -5.30 -15.07 -33.01
N ASN A 9 -4.24 -14.56 -32.86
CA ASN A 9 -3.62 -14.54 -31.62
C ASN A 9 -4.41 -13.85 -30.64
N GLY A 10 -5.23 -12.93 -31.06
CA GLY A 10 -6.03 -12.15 -30.17
C GLY A 10 -7.07 -12.94 -29.42
N TYR A 11 -7.42 -14.12 -29.85
CA TYR A 11 -8.45 -14.85 -29.17
C TYR A 11 -8.10 -15.25 -27.78
N ILE A 12 -6.89 -15.69 -27.53
CA ILE A 12 -6.46 -16.07 -26.20
C ILE A 12 -6.47 -14.85 -25.32
N PHE A 13 -6.00 -13.73 -25.84
CA PHE A 13 -5.96 -12.53 -25.07
C PHE A 13 -7.35 -11.96 -24.83
N ALA A 14 -8.25 -12.12 -25.77
CA ALA A 14 -9.60 -11.64 -25.62
C ALA A 14 -10.30 -12.35 -24.46
N GLU A 15 -10.13 -13.64 -24.36
CA GLU A 15 -10.72 -14.39 -23.26
C GLU A 15 -10.13 -13.96 -21.94
N TYR A 16 -8.84 -13.74 -21.92
CA TYR A 16 -8.15 -13.28 -20.73
C TYR A 16 -8.61 -11.87 -20.34
N LEU A 17 -8.76 -10.99 -21.32
CA LEU A 17 -9.12 -9.61 -21.06
C LEU A 17 -10.60 -9.42 -20.73
N GLU A 18 -11.45 -10.35 -21.14
CA GLU A 18 -12.85 -10.26 -20.82
C GLU A 18 -13.14 -10.41 -19.35
N LYS A 19 -12.20 -11.01 -18.61
CA LYS A 19 -12.38 -11.21 -17.17
C LYS A 19 -11.17 -10.76 -16.40
N PRO A 20 -10.79 -9.49 -16.54
CA PRO A 20 -9.76 -8.98 -15.66
C PRO A 20 -10.40 -8.85 -14.31
N GLU A 21 -10.01 -9.68 -13.39
CA GLU A 21 -10.54 -9.61 -12.04
C GLU A 21 -9.57 -8.93 -11.12
N THR A 22 -10.11 -8.04 -10.30
CA THR A 22 -9.34 -7.42 -9.24
C THR A 22 -9.37 -8.37 -8.05
N GLU A 23 -8.20 -8.75 -7.59
CA GLU A 23 -8.11 -9.59 -6.41
C GLU A 23 -8.21 -8.74 -5.16
N GLU A 24 -8.98 -9.21 -4.20
CA GLU A 24 -9.03 -8.56 -2.91
C GLU A 24 -7.83 -8.99 -2.07
N LEU A 25 -7.42 -8.12 -1.16
CA LEU A 25 -6.37 -8.45 -0.22
C LEU A 25 -6.88 -9.48 0.79
N ILE A 26 -5.97 -10.27 1.33
CA ILE A 26 -6.27 -11.20 2.40
C ILE A 26 -5.83 -10.59 3.73
N ASP A 27 -6.28 -11.18 4.83
CA ASP A 27 -5.97 -10.63 6.15
C ASP A 27 -4.47 -10.55 6.41
N GLU A 28 -3.69 -11.47 5.85
CA GLU A 28 -2.23 -11.46 6.00
C GLU A 28 -1.57 -10.27 5.34
N ASP A 29 -2.24 -9.59 4.43
CA ASP A 29 -1.71 -8.38 3.79
C ASP A 29 -1.74 -7.15 4.70
N ASN A 30 -2.05 -7.31 5.96
CA ASN A 30 -2.23 -6.23 6.91
C ASN A 30 -0.93 -5.68 7.53
N SER A 31 0.22 -6.03 6.99
CA SER A 31 1.50 -5.62 7.56
C SER A 31 2.35 -4.80 6.61
N LEU A 32 3.19 -3.98 7.21
CA LEU A 32 4.20 -3.20 6.51
C LEU A 32 5.44 -3.24 7.40
N GLY A 33 6.48 -3.93 6.93
CA GLY A 33 7.61 -4.28 7.76
C GLY A 33 7.15 -5.20 8.90
N ASP A 34 7.63 -4.91 10.09
CA ASP A 34 7.29 -5.70 11.28
C ASP A 34 6.01 -5.23 11.98
N TRP A 35 5.35 -4.23 11.40
CA TRP A 35 4.18 -3.61 12.02
C TRP A 35 2.92 -3.96 11.26
N HIS A 36 1.79 -4.09 11.95
CA HIS A 36 0.54 -4.40 11.29
C HIS A 36 -0.63 -3.60 11.86
N LEU A 37 -1.68 -3.49 11.06
CA LEU A 37 -2.90 -2.79 11.46
C LEU A 37 -3.51 -3.49 12.67
N GLY A 38 -4.09 -2.70 13.57
CA GLY A 38 -4.73 -3.21 14.78
C GLY A 38 -3.78 -3.52 15.92
N GLN A 39 -2.48 -3.51 15.67
CA GLN A 39 -1.48 -3.72 16.70
C GLN A 39 -1.48 -2.53 17.68
N ILE A 40 -1.30 -2.81 18.96
CA ILE A 40 -1.17 -1.74 19.94
C ILE A 40 0.20 -1.08 19.72
N PHE A 41 0.20 0.22 19.52
CA PHE A 41 1.43 0.96 19.30
C PHE A 41 1.86 1.69 20.58
N ASP A 42 3.08 1.38 21.02
CA ASP A 42 3.71 2.10 22.12
C ASP A 42 5.00 2.68 21.56
N SER A 43 5.04 4.00 21.44
CA SER A 43 6.20 4.67 20.86
C SER A 43 7.48 4.41 21.65
N SER A 44 7.39 4.16 22.95
CA SER A 44 8.56 3.86 23.76
C SER A 44 9.09 2.46 23.50
N ALA A 45 8.23 1.55 23.04
CA ALA A 45 8.61 0.18 22.70
C ALA A 45 9.08 0.04 21.25
N ALA A 46 8.89 1.07 20.45
CA ALA A 46 9.23 1.05 19.03
C ALA A 46 10.71 1.42 18.80
N LYS A 47 11.59 0.83 19.58
CA LYS A 47 13.03 1.18 19.52
C LYS A 47 13.64 0.85 18.17
N SER A 48 13.14 -0.15 17.49
CA SER A 48 13.64 -0.53 16.16
C SER A 48 13.40 0.55 15.11
N LEU A 49 12.46 1.46 15.36
CA LEU A 49 12.16 2.54 14.44
C LEU A 49 13.00 3.79 14.71
N GLY A 50 13.78 3.79 15.80
CA GLY A 50 14.59 4.93 16.17
C GLY A 50 13.79 6.00 16.90
N LYS A 51 14.25 7.24 16.79
CA LYS A 51 13.58 8.35 17.45
C LYS A 51 12.43 8.87 16.59
N VAL A 52 11.37 9.29 17.29
CA VAL A 52 10.26 9.99 16.61
C VAL A 52 10.79 11.33 16.13
N LYS A 53 10.67 11.57 14.83
CA LYS A 53 11.09 12.83 14.21
C LYS A 53 10.01 13.90 14.37
N LYS A 54 8.76 13.50 14.34
CA LYS A 54 7.64 14.42 14.44
C LYS A 54 6.43 13.69 14.97
N GLU A 55 5.66 14.35 15.82
CA GLU A 55 4.40 13.84 16.34
C GLU A 55 3.32 14.88 16.07
N SER A 56 2.15 14.44 15.63
CA SER A 56 1.05 15.35 15.35
C SER A 56 -0.27 14.66 15.59
N LYS A 57 -1.32 15.47 15.74
CA LYS A 57 -2.69 14.96 15.91
C LYS A 57 -3.42 15.00 14.58
N ASP A 58 -4.24 13.98 14.34
CA ASP A 58 -5.09 13.92 13.17
C ASP A 58 -6.43 13.34 13.61
N GLY A 59 -7.37 14.24 13.95
CA GLY A 59 -8.68 13.82 14.47
C GLY A 59 -8.52 13.07 15.78
N SER A 60 -9.03 11.85 15.83
CA SER A 60 -8.95 10.97 17.00
C SER A 60 -7.66 10.17 17.04
N SER A 61 -6.75 10.41 16.09
CA SER A 61 -5.51 9.65 15.97
C SER A 61 -4.30 10.51 16.25
N GLN A 62 -3.19 9.84 16.53
CA GLN A 62 -1.88 10.44 16.70
C GLN A 62 -0.99 9.90 15.60
N VAL A 63 -0.25 10.77 14.94
CA VAL A 63 0.68 10.40 13.87
C VAL A 63 2.10 10.50 14.40
N TYR A 64 2.85 9.43 14.27
CA TYR A 64 4.26 9.35 14.68
C TYR A 64 5.12 9.17 13.44
N ASP A 65 5.98 10.13 13.17
CA ASP A 65 6.83 10.12 12.00
C ASP A 65 8.24 9.68 12.40
N PHE A 66 8.63 8.49 11.96
CA PHE A 66 9.97 7.96 12.14
C PHE A 66 10.73 8.07 10.82
N GLN A 67 12.01 7.80 10.84
CA GLN A 67 12.82 7.92 9.63
C GLN A 67 12.37 6.99 8.51
N GLN A 68 11.97 5.77 8.84
CA GLN A 68 11.64 4.76 7.84
C GLN A 68 10.15 4.45 7.75
N LEU A 69 9.36 4.88 8.72
CA LEU A 69 7.95 4.51 8.79
C LEU A 69 7.16 5.61 9.49
N GLN A 70 5.97 5.86 9.00
CA GLN A 70 5.02 6.72 9.70
C GLN A 70 3.91 5.83 10.23
N VAL A 71 3.58 5.99 11.51
CA VAL A 71 2.54 5.21 12.19
C VAL A 71 1.44 6.14 12.63
N LYS A 72 0.20 5.79 12.28
CA LYS A 72 -0.97 6.50 12.76
C LYS A 72 -1.74 5.56 13.66
N ALA A 73 -1.95 5.94 14.91
CA ALA A 73 -2.63 5.12 15.88
C ALA A 73 -3.72 5.91 16.58
N ARG A 74 -4.79 5.25 16.98
CA ARG A 74 -5.87 5.91 17.73
C ARG A 74 -5.36 6.36 19.08
N ARG A 75 -5.74 7.54 19.49
CA ARG A 75 -5.31 8.06 20.79
C ARG A 75 -5.94 7.31 21.95
N GLY A 76 -7.15 6.79 21.76
CA GLY A 76 -7.85 6.08 22.81
C GLY A 76 -7.26 4.70 23.11
N ASN A 77 -7.34 3.79 22.14
CA ASN A 77 -6.93 2.41 22.35
C ASN A 77 -5.53 2.11 21.83
N LYS A 78 -4.86 3.10 21.23
CA LYS A 78 -3.50 3.00 20.69
C LYS A 78 -3.34 1.98 19.56
N LYS A 79 -4.41 1.56 18.94
CA LYS A 79 -4.33 0.63 17.81
C LYS A 79 -3.91 1.34 16.55
N ILE A 80 -3.01 0.71 15.82
CA ILE A 80 -2.52 1.23 14.54
C ILE A 80 -3.66 1.18 13.53
N VAL A 81 -3.91 2.31 12.87
CA VAL A 81 -4.94 2.42 11.83
C VAL A 81 -4.33 2.75 10.47
N GLU A 82 -3.07 3.16 10.40
CA GLU A 82 -2.41 3.43 9.13
C GLU A 82 -0.91 3.32 9.29
N LEU A 83 -0.27 2.75 8.28
CA LEU A 83 1.18 2.67 8.19
C LEU A 83 1.59 3.21 6.82
N MET A 84 2.63 4.04 6.77
CA MET A 84 3.13 4.60 5.53
C MET A 84 4.66 4.54 5.51
N THR A 85 5.22 4.20 4.37
CA THR A 85 6.67 4.22 4.20
C THR A 85 7.07 4.75 2.83
N ALA A 86 8.22 5.40 2.79
CA ALA A 86 8.94 5.73 1.56
C ALA A 86 10.35 5.15 1.61
N SER A 87 10.60 4.24 2.54
CA SER A 87 11.93 3.63 2.75
C SER A 87 12.05 2.32 2.00
N PRO A 88 13.17 2.08 1.29
CA PRO A 88 13.36 0.84 0.54
C PRO A 88 13.64 -0.37 1.43
N VAL A 89 13.77 -0.19 2.74
CA VAL A 89 14.02 -1.31 3.65
C VAL A 89 12.75 -1.81 4.35
N ILE A 90 11.61 -1.21 4.07
CA ILE A 90 10.31 -1.62 4.61
C ILE A 90 9.50 -2.27 3.48
N TYR A 91 9.06 -3.49 3.69
CA TYR A 91 8.38 -4.27 2.65
C TYR A 91 6.96 -4.65 3.07
N THR A 92 6.09 -4.79 2.08
CA THR A 92 4.76 -5.37 2.30
C THR A 92 4.90 -6.88 2.53
N MET A 93 3.80 -7.51 2.93
CA MET A 93 3.76 -8.96 3.13
C MET A 93 4.18 -9.73 1.88
N ARG A 94 3.88 -9.25 0.69
CA ARG A 94 4.24 -9.90 -0.58
C ARG A 94 5.57 -9.42 -1.13
N GLY A 95 6.36 -8.70 -0.33
CA GLY A 95 7.73 -8.35 -0.67
C GLY A 95 7.92 -7.14 -1.56
N ILE A 96 6.96 -6.25 -1.61
CA ILE A 96 7.09 -5.00 -2.38
C ILE A 96 7.61 -3.90 -1.46
N GLY A 97 8.65 -3.20 -1.91
CA GLY A 97 9.19 -2.02 -1.22
C GLY A 97 9.34 -0.86 -2.19
N THR A 98 9.67 0.32 -1.65
CA THR A 98 9.94 1.47 -2.52
C THR A 98 11.20 1.19 -3.33
N GLY A 99 11.20 1.66 -4.58
CA GLY A 99 12.24 1.34 -5.54
C GLY A 99 11.88 0.17 -6.43
N ASP A 100 10.90 -0.65 -6.05
CA ASP A 100 10.44 -1.74 -6.91
C ASP A 100 9.66 -1.19 -8.09
N ASP A 101 9.72 -1.90 -9.22
CA ASP A 101 8.98 -1.53 -10.42
C ASP A 101 7.48 -1.70 -10.21
N GLY A 102 6.70 -0.75 -10.73
CA GLY A 102 5.23 -0.83 -10.67
C GLY A 102 4.68 -2.10 -11.29
N ALA A 103 5.36 -2.65 -12.32
CA ALA A 103 4.95 -3.92 -12.90
C ALA A 103 5.07 -5.07 -11.91
N ARG A 104 6.00 -4.99 -10.98
CA ARG A 104 6.14 -6.01 -9.94
C ARG A 104 4.98 -5.97 -8.96
N VAL A 105 4.44 -4.77 -8.70
CA VAL A 105 3.24 -4.64 -7.88
C VAL A 105 2.09 -5.40 -8.51
N ILE A 106 1.88 -5.21 -9.81
CA ILE A 106 0.81 -5.90 -10.53
C ILE A 106 1.05 -7.40 -10.57
N GLY A 107 2.30 -7.82 -10.70
CA GLY A 107 2.65 -9.25 -10.67
C GLY A 107 2.32 -9.91 -9.34
N GLN A 108 2.47 -9.20 -8.23
CA GLN A 108 2.25 -9.75 -6.90
C GLN A 108 0.81 -9.58 -6.41
N TYR A 109 0.15 -8.49 -6.80
CA TYR A 109 -1.16 -8.15 -6.27
C TYR A 109 -2.28 -8.21 -7.29
N GLY A 110 -1.96 -8.39 -8.57
CA GLY A 110 -2.97 -8.44 -9.62
C GLY A 110 -3.39 -7.05 -10.09
N ILE A 111 -4.52 -7.00 -10.78
CA ILE A 111 -5.04 -5.74 -11.32
C ILE A 111 -5.55 -4.88 -10.16
N PRO A 112 -5.12 -3.61 -10.08
CA PRO A 112 -5.57 -2.75 -8.99
C PRO A 112 -7.08 -2.50 -9.04
N ALA A 113 -7.70 -2.42 -7.87
CA ALA A 113 -9.11 -2.04 -7.75
C ALA A 113 -9.32 -0.57 -8.09
N ARG A 114 -8.29 0.25 -7.85
CA ARG A 114 -8.33 1.68 -8.12
C ARG A 114 -7.03 2.10 -8.78
N VAL A 115 -7.15 2.92 -9.81
CA VAL A 115 -6.00 3.54 -10.46
C VAL A 115 -6.29 5.03 -10.47
N VAL A 116 -5.44 5.81 -9.80
CA VAL A 116 -5.64 7.24 -9.66
C VAL A 116 -4.43 7.96 -10.23
N TYR A 117 -4.67 8.91 -11.13
CA TYR A 117 -3.62 9.75 -11.66
C TYR A 117 -3.45 10.94 -10.74
N LEU A 118 -2.21 11.24 -10.39
CA LEU A 118 -1.88 12.26 -9.41
C LEU A 118 -1.21 13.45 -10.05
N LYS A 119 -1.40 14.61 -9.42
CA LYS A 119 -0.81 15.85 -9.87
C LYS A 119 -0.21 16.54 -8.66
N ASP A 120 1.03 16.99 -8.80
CA ASP A 120 1.74 17.72 -7.74
C ASP A 120 1.86 16.95 -6.42
N ASP A 121 2.07 15.63 -6.53
CA ASP A 121 2.29 14.81 -5.35
C ASP A 121 3.62 15.16 -4.68
N LYS A 122 3.62 15.20 -3.34
CA LYS A 122 4.80 15.59 -2.56
C LYS A 122 6.03 14.73 -2.79
N ASP A 123 5.83 13.47 -3.13
CA ASP A 123 6.92 12.51 -3.36
C ASP A 123 7.15 12.24 -4.83
N GLY A 124 6.50 12.98 -5.71
CA GLY A 124 6.66 12.84 -7.15
C GLY A 124 5.89 11.70 -7.76
N ALA A 125 4.92 11.16 -7.07
CA ALA A 125 4.08 10.12 -7.62
C ALA A 125 3.18 10.69 -8.71
N VAL A 126 3.00 9.92 -9.80
CA VAL A 126 2.13 10.32 -10.91
C VAL A 126 0.93 9.40 -11.04
N ILE A 127 0.97 8.23 -10.40
CA ILE A 127 -0.14 7.28 -10.44
C ILE A 127 -0.15 6.51 -9.13
N MET A 128 -1.35 6.08 -8.71
CA MET A 128 -1.51 5.26 -7.51
C MET A 128 -2.27 4.00 -7.90
N TYR A 129 -1.75 2.84 -7.50
CA TYR A 129 -2.43 1.56 -7.61
C TYR A 129 -3.01 1.19 -6.26
N GLY A 130 -4.32 1.09 -6.17
CA GLY A 130 -5.00 0.80 -4.91
C GLY A 130 -5.63 -0.58 -4.91
N TYR A 131 -5.44 -1.28 -3.80
CA TYR A 131 -5.99 -2.61 -3.57
C TYR A 131 -6.84 -2.57 -2.31
N ASN A 132 -7.95 -3.28 -2.31
CA ASN A 132 -8.91 -3.23 -1.20
C ASN A 132 -8.94 -4.54 -0.43
N PHE A 133 -9.10 -4.44 0.87
CA PHE A 133 -9.52 -5.58 1.68
C PHE A 133 -11.01 -5.81 1.45
N PRO A 134 -11.51 -7.02 1.71
CA PRO A 134 -12.94 -7.26 1.63
C PRO A 134 -13.72 -6.27 2.50
N LYS A 135 -14.92 -5.91 2.09
CA LYS A 135 -15.74 -4.93 2.81
C LYS A 135 -16.03 -5.35 4.25
N ASN A 136 -16.07 -6.66 4.50
CA ASN A 136 -16.33 -7.18 5.83
C ASN A 136 -15.05 -7.36 6.66
N SER A 137 -13.90 -6.98 6.14
CA SER A 137 -12.66 -7.06 6.90
C SER A 137 -12.74 -6.12 8.10
N LYS A 138 -12.32 -6.63 9.24
CA LYS A 138 -12.26 -5.84 10.47
C LYS A 138 -10.86 -5.28 10.72
N ILE A 139 -9.92 -5.62 9.86
CA ILE A 139 -8.52 -5.28 10.04
C ILE A 139 -8.09 -4.19 9.08
N GLY A 140 -8.28 -4.40 7.79
CA GLY A 140 -7.76 -3.55 6.76
C GLY A 140 -8.83 -2.93 5.88
N LYS A 141 -8.48 -1.81 5.27
CA LYS A 141 -9.32 -1.11 4.31
C LYS A 141 -8.66 -1.13 2.94
N SER A 142 -7.42 -0.68 2.84
CA SER A 142 -6.73 -0.60 1.55
C SER A 142 -5.22 -0.62 1.69
N LEU A 143 -4.57 -1.00 0.60
CA LEU A 143 -3.12 -0.94 0.44
C LEU A 143 -2.87 -0.22 -0.88
N ASP A 144 -2.19 0.91 -0.81
CA ASP A 144 -1.99 1.80 -1.95
C ASP A 144 -0.51 1.96 -2.25
N PHE A 145 -0.16 1.79 -3.52
CA PHE A 145 1.20 1.95 -4.02
C PHE A 145 1.28 3.19 -4.88
N TYR A 146 2.13 4.12 -4.51
CA TYR A 146 2.33 5.37 -5.25
C TYR A 146 3.54 5.20 -6.15
N ILE A 147 3.35 5.46 -7.44
CA ILE A 147 4.34 5.18 -8.49
C ILE A 147 4.84 6.49 -9.08
N SER A 148 6.15 6.65 -9.15
CA SER A 148 6.78 7.85 -9.71
C SER A 148 6.74 7.84 -11.23
N SER A 149 7.14 8.96 -11.84
CA SER A 149 7.23 9.07 -13.30
C SER A 149 8.23 8.08 -13.90
N ASP A 150 9.17 7.59 -13.10
CA ASP A 150 10.13 6.58 -13.56
C ASP A 150 9.54 5.17 -13.52
N GLY A 151 8.32 5.02 -13.02
CA GLY A 151 7.67 3.71 -12.96
C GLY A 151 7.94 2.94 -11.69
N ASP A 152 8.62 3.53 -10.71
CA ASP A 152 8.99 2.86 -9.47
C ASP A 152 8.10 3.26 -8.30
N VAL A 153 7.90 2.32 -7.38
CA VAL A 153 7.16 2.60 -6.15
C VAL A 153 7.94 3.63 -5.33
N CYS A 154 7.30 4.73 -4.96
CA CYS A 154 7.92 5.77 -4.15
C CYS A 154 7.28 5.94 -2.78
N ARG A 155 6.11 5.38 -2.57
CA ARG A 155 5.42 5.43 -1.27
C ARG A 155 4.41 4.31 -1.19
N ILE A 156 4.25 3.73 0.00
CA ILE A 156 3.29 2.67 0.26
C ILE A 156 2.46 3.09 1.47
N VAL A 157 1.13 2.98 1.36
CA VAL A 157 0.20 3.33 2.44
C VAL A 157 -0.72 2.15 2.70
N LEU A 158 -0.72 1.67 3.93
CA LEU A 158 -1.60 0.59 4.37
C LEU A 158 -2.57 1.19 5.39
N SER A 159 -3.86 1.17 5.07
CA SER A 159 -4.90 1.80 5.87
C SER A 159 -5.88 0.80 6.44
N GLY A 160 -6.30 1.03 7.67
CA GLY A 160 -7.29 0.22 8.34
C GLY A 160 -8.53 1.02 8.71
N GLU A 161 -9.44 0.38 9.43
CA GLU A 161 -10.65 1.06 9.91
C GLU A 161 -10.29 1.98 11.06
N GLU A 162 -10.83 3.16 11.02
CA GLU A 162 -10.66 4.14 12.08
C GLU A 162 -11.81 4.11 13.06
#